data_258e95841c929fbd72d3a33dbc766c22
#
_entry.id   258e95841c929fbd72d3a33dbc766c22
#
_cell.length_a   1.000
_cell.length_b   1.000
_cell.length_c   1.000
_cell.angle_alpha   90.00
_cell.angle_beta   90.00
_cell.angle_gamma   90.00
#
_symmetry.space_group_name_H-M   'P 1'
#
loop_
_entity.id
_entity.type
_entity.pdbx_description
1 polymer ?
#
loop_
_entity_poly.entity_id
_entity_poly.type
_entity_poly.pdbx_seq_one_letter_code
_entity_poly.pdbx_strand_id
1 'polypeptide(L)'
;MPVKFKLTVTFFLLVANMVTVFAQGISMSPTRLFFTGNPGEVVSQNVIMYNSSDSDYIFNINLKDWHREEDGTKIYFETDALENSNSLWISTLETNINLPAKSTVEVQVNMTIPEDASPSDLTNSMLFFTQIGKQKDIVENDMGIGIIPIFEFGLHIYYTPPSNNIISLEIMAIDEVVNAEAKAEEVLIRVYNDGYKVNDASVELELTNVLTGEEVKLSPINISMMPDTYQTIIHKLPDNIEGEYMGVVIIKMAGTNDLRIGEKTFEF
;
A
#
# COMPACT_ATOMS: atom_id res chain seq x y z
N MET A 1 -38.27 -10.98 -43.81
CA MET A 1 -36.84 -11.16 -43.51
C MET A 1 -36.68 -12.33 -42.56
N PRO A 2 -35.92 -13.38 -42.87
CA PRO A 2 -35.83 -14.57 -42.04
C PRO A 2 -35.16 -14.27 -40.69
N VAL A 3 -35.69 -14.85 -39.65
CA VAL A 3 -35.23 -14.67 -38.23
C VAL A 3 -33.72 -14.87 -38.09
N LYS A 4 -33.13 -15.79 -38.86
CA LYS A 4 -31.68 -16.05 -38.86
C LYS A 4 -30.85 -14.83 -39.25
N PHE A 5 -31.30 -14.00 -40.18
CA PHE A 5 -30.58 -12.79 -40.60
C PHE A 5 -30.59 -11.73 -39.49
N LYS A 6 -31.70 -11.57 -38.79
CA LYS A 6 -31.81 -10.64 -37.65
C LYS A 6 -30.89 -11.07 -36.50
N LEU A 7 -30.81 -12.37 -36.23
CA LEU A 7 -29.95 -12.91 -35.15
C LEU A 7 -28.47 -12.70 -35.46
N THR A 8 -28.06 -12.87 -36.72
CA THR A 8 -26.67 -12.67 -37.15
C THR A 8 -26.26 -11.20 -37.08
N VAL A 9 -27.13 -10.27 -37.47
CA VAL A 9 -26.88 -8.83 -37.42
C VAL A 9 -26.79 -8.36 -35.94
N THR A 10 -27.65 -8.87 -35.05
CA THR A 10 -27.62 -8.54 -33.61
C THR A 10 -26.34 -9.08 -32.96
N PHE A 11 -25.90 -10.28 -33.30
CA PHE A 11 -24.66 -10.86 -32.83
C PHE A 11 -23.43 -10.05 -33.28
N PHE A 12 -23.40 -9.62 -34.54
CA PHE A 12 -22.32 -8.80 -35.10
C PHE A 12 -22.26 -7.39 -34.46
N LEU A 13 -23.43 -6.80 -34.18
CA LEU A 13 -23.54 -5.54 -33.42
C LEU A 13 -23.09 -5.67 -31.98
N LEU A 14 -23.31 -6.82 -31.34
CA LEU A 14 -22.84 -7.09 -29.96
C LEU A 14 -21.31 -7.27 -29.88
N VAL A 15 -20.73 -7.94 -30.88
CA VAL A 15 -19.27 -8.15 -30.98
C VAL A 15 -18.54 -6.86 -31.38
N ALA A 16 -19.15 -6.01 -32.17
CA ALA A 16 -18.58 -4.71 -32.58
C ALA A 16 -18.48 -3.70 -31.42
N ASN A 17 -19.21 -3.93 -30.30
CA ASN A 17 -19.14 -3.09 -29.07
C ASN A 17 -18.12 -3.59 -28.04
N MET A 18 -17.33 -4.64 -28.31
CA MET A 18 -16.14 -4.96 -27.54
C MET A 18 -15.01 -3.98 -27.88
N VAL A 19 -15.26 -2.68 -27.67
CA VAL A 19 -14.19 -1.68 -27.62
C VAL A 19 -13.38 -2.03 -26.38
N THR A 20 -12.17 -2.52 -26.59
CA THR A 20 -11.21 -2.67 -25.50
C THR A 20 -10.96 -1.28 -24.93
N VAL A 21 -11.57 -0.98 -23.80
CA VAL A 21 -11.25 0.21 -23.02
C VAL A 21 -9.85 -0.02 -22.48
N PHE A 22 -8.83 0.44 -23.18
CA PHE A 22 -7.50 0.56 -22.62
C PHE A 22 -7.59 1.66 -21.55
N ALA A 23 -7.44 1.28 -20.28
CA ALA A 23 -7.23 2.24 -19.22
C ALA A 23 -5.94 3.01 -19.57
N GLN A 24 -6.11 4.24 -20.07
CA GLN A 24 -4.99 5.15 -20.32
C GLN A 24 -4.59 5.73 -18.95
N GLY A 25 -3.33 5.62 -18.62
CA GLY A 25 -2.86 6.08 -17.34
C GLY A 25 -1.34 6.02 -17.21
N ILE A 26 -0.89 6.47 -16.08
CA ILE A 26 0.51 6.41 -15.68
C ILE A 26 0.65 5.29 -14.65
N SER A 27 1.70 4.52 -14.76
CA SER A 27 2.08 3.51 -13.77
C SER A 27 3.52 3.70 -13.33
N MET A 28 3.80 3.30 -12.09
CA MET A 28 5.12 3.36 -11.48
C MET A 28 5.45 2.02 -10.81
N SER A 29 6.66 1.51 -10.99
CA SER A 29 7.11 0.26 -10.39
C SER A 29 8.64 0.30 -10.17
N PRO A 30 9.12 -0.23 -9.03
CA PRO A 30 8.34 -0.67 -7.88
C PRO A 30 7.72 0.52 -7.11
N THR A 31 6.82 0.24 -6.17
CA THR A 31 6.23 1.25 -5.27
C THR A 31 6.96 1.35 -3.93
N ARG A 32 7.99 0.52 -3.72
CA ARG A 32 8.84 0.49 -2.54
C ARG A 32 10.29 0.18 -2.93
N LEU A 33 11.24 0.91 -2.37
CA LEU A 33 12.67 0.64 -2.48
C LEU A 33 13.21 0.25 -1.11
N PHE A 34 13.94 -0.87 -1.07
CA PHE A 34 14.58 -1.37 0.13
C PHE A 34 16.09 -1.30 -0.06
N PHE A 35 16.70 -0.32 0.56
CA PHE A 35 18.14 -0.14 0.54
C PHE A 35 18.82 -0.87 1.70
N THR A 36 19.99 -1.40 1.44
CA THR A 36 20.90 -1.95 2.45
C THR A 36 22.32 -1.65 2.00
N GLY A 37 23.22 -1.43 2.92
CA GLY A 37 24.63 -1.10 2.68
C GLY A 37 25.30 -0.69 3.97
N ASN A 38 26.61 -0.53 3.95
CA ASN A 38 27.38 -0.10 5.11
C ASN A 38 27.45 1.43 5.21
N PRO A 39 27.68 2.00 6.40
CA PRO A 39 27.95 3.42 6.56
C PRO A 39 29.03 3.90 5.58
N GLY A 40 28.82 5.06 4.96
CA GLY A 40 29.67 5.66 3.95
C GLY A 40 29.44 5.16 2.51
N GLU A 41 28.64 4.11 2.30
CA GLU A 41 28.36 3.59 0.96
C GLU A 41 27.28 4.42 0.23
N VAL A 42 27.37 4.42 -1.09
CA VAL A 42 26.32 4.91 -1.99
C VAL A 42 25.71 3.73 -2.70
N VAL A 43 24.41 3.53 -2.53
CA VAL A 43 23.65 2.46 -3.16
C VAL A 43 22.55 3.04 -4.04
N SER A 44 22.24 2.38 -5.16
CA SER A 44 21.30 2.89 -6.16
C SER A 44 20.25 1.84 -6.51
N GLN A 45 19.03 2.30 -6.74
CA GLN A 45 17.94 1.50 -7.29
C GLN A 45 17.17 2.32 -8.33
N ASN A 46 16.45 1.63 -9.21
CA ASN A 46 15.73 2.27 -10.29
C ASN A 46 14.21 2.13 -10.12
N VAL A 47 13.52 3.19 -10.52
CA VAL A 47 12.05 3.26 -10.60
C VAL A 47 11.68 3.46 -12.06
N ILE A 48 10.76 2.65 -12.55
CA ILE A 48 10.25 2.73 -13.92
C ILE A 48 8.90 3.41 -13.89
N MET A 49 8.75 4.50 -14.64
CA MET A 49 7.49 5.17 -14.89
C MET A 49 7.06 4.89 -16.34
N TYR A 50 5.85 4.44 -16.53
CA TYR A 50 5.27 4.18 -17.85
C TYR A 50 4.02 5.02 -18.08
N ASN A 51 3.97 5.69 -19.22
CA ASN A 51 2.83 6.50 -19.67
C ASN A 51 2.13 5.80 -20.83
N SER A 52 0.93 5.25 -20.59
CA SER A 52 0.11 4.64 -21.63
C SER A 52 -0.85 5.63 -22.33
N SER A 53 -0.84 6.90 -21.91
CA SER A 53 -1.71 7.95 -22.48
C SER A 53 -1.11 8.60 -23.72
N ASP A 54 -1.90 9.42 -24.42
CA ASP A 54 -1.48 10.20 -25.59
C ASP A 54 -0.95 11.61 -25.21
N SER A 55 -0.80 11.90 -23.90
CA SER A 55 -0.35 13.19 -23.39
C SER A 55 1.00 13.05 -22.68
N ASP A 56 1.84 14.10 -22.80
CA ASP A 56 3.08 14.20 -22.05
C ASP A 56 2.81 14.71 -20.64
N TYR A 57 3.57 14.22 -19.66
CA TYR A 57 3.52 14.67 -18.29
C TYR A 57 4.88 15.11 -17.79
N ILE A 58 4.87 16.03 -16.83
CA ILE A 58 6.05 16.46 -16.10
C ILE A 58 5.76 16.24 -14.61
N PHE A 59 6.67 15.57 -13.93
CA PHE A 59 6.61 15.33 -12.49
C PHE A 59 7.73 16.03 -11.78
N ASN A 60 7.41 16.73 -10.71
CA ASN A 60 8.39 17.21 -9.73
C ASN A 60 8.62 16.13 -8.68
N ILE A 61 9.87 15.97 -8.26
CA ILE A 61 10.28 15.04 -7.21
C ILE A 61 10.39 15.77 -5.88
N ASN A 62 9.70 15.26 -4.87
CA ASN A 62 9.71 15.76 -3.51
C ASN A 62 9.93 14.63 -2.51
N LEU A 63 10.67 14.90 -1.45
CA LEU A 63 10.84 13.98 -0.32
C LEU A 63 10.03 14.48 0.87
N LYS A 64 9.44 13.53 1.59
CA LYS A 64 8.76 13.76 2.86
C LYS A 64 9.08 12.64 3.83
N ASP A 65 8.99 12.95 5.10
CA ASP A 65 8.96 11.95 6.14
C ASP A 65 7.54 11.45 6.35
N TRP A 66 7.40 10.27 6.90
CA TRP A 66 6.10 9.71 7.23
C TRP A 66 6.19 8.66 8.32
N HIS A 67 5.13 8.52 9.06
CA HIS A 67 4.90 7.37 9.92
C HIS A 67 3.48 6.83 9.74
N ARG A 68 3.22 5.67 10.30
CA ARG A 68 1.90 5.06 10.33
C ARG A 68 1.39 5.07 11.76
N GLU A 69 0.18 5.59 11.96
CA GLU A 69 -0.55 5.47 13.20
C GLU A 69 -0.99 4.02 13.45
N GLU A 70 -1.37 3.71 14.69
CA GLU A 70 -1.80 2.35 15.07
C GLU A 70 -3.04 1.87 14.30
N ASP A 71 -3.92 2.78 13.87
CA ASP A 71 -5.08 2.48 13.03
C ASP A 71 -4.74 2.23 11.54
N GLY A 72 -3.46 2.34 11.17
CA GLY A 72 -2.97 2.17 9.82
C GLY A 72 -2.92 3.45 8.99
N THR A 73 -3.39 4.59 9.50
CA THR A 73 -3.35 5.90 8.84
C THR A 73 -1.91 6.38 8.67
N LYS A 74 -1.57 6.90 7.49
CA LYS A 74 -0.26 7.50 7.23
C LYS A 74 -0.30 9.01 7.48
N ILE A 75 0.66 9.49 8.25
CA ILE A 75 0.88 10.92 8.49
C ILE A 75 2.19 11.33 7.82
N TYR A 76 2.15 12.45 7.10
CA TYR A 76 3.29 12.97 6.35
C TYR A 76 3.82 14.25 7.01
N PHE A 77 5.14 14.40 6.98
CA PHE A 77 5.89 15.52 7.55
C PHE A 77 6.83 16.12 6.52
N GLU A 78 7.38 17.28 6.82
CA GLU A 78 8.45 17.84 6.01
C GLU A 78 9.71 16.96 6.09
N THR A 79 10.60 17.16 5.13
CA THR A 79 11.89 16.48 5.05
C THR A 79 12.69 16.65 6.35
N ASP A 80 13.27 15.56 6.88
CA ASP A 80 14.12 15.55 8.09
C ASP A 80 13.40 15.99 9.38
N ALA A 81 12.09 15.72 9.46
CA ALA A 81 11.28 16.06 10.62
C ALA A 81 11.20 14.92 11.67
N LEU A 82 11.47 13.67 11.28
CA LEU A 82 11.41 12.51 12.15
C LEU A 82 12.80 11.94 12.45
N GLU A 83 13.00 11.40 13.66
CA GLU A 83 14.28 10.82 14.09
C GLU A 83 14.74 9.65 13.21
N ASN A 84 13.77 8.88 12.66
CA ASN A 84 14.04 7.77 11.75
C ASN A 84 14.01 8.18 10.28
N SER A 85 14.15 9.48 9.97
CA SER A 85 14.20 9.97 8.60
C SER A 85 15.47 9.52 7.89
N ASN A 86 15.34 9.15 6.61
CA ASN A 86 16.44 9.03 5.66
C ASN A 86 16.25 9.94 4.45
N SER A 87 15.36 10.91 4.54
CA SER A 87 15.03 11.79 3.41
C SER A 87 16.24 12.61 2.91
N LEU A 88 17.15 13.02 3.79
CA LEU A 88 18.40 13.71 3.41
C LEU A 88 19.45 12.78 2.78
N TRP A 89 19.29 11.46 2.88
CA TRP A 89 20.22 10.50 2.29
C TRP A 89 19.92 10.24 0.82
N ILE A 90 18.71 10.64 0.36
CA ILE A 90 18.19 10.33 -0.95
C ILE A 90 18.50 11.45 -1.94
N SER A 91 18.92 11.04 -3.12
CA SER A 91 19.10 11.94 -4.25
C SER A 91 18.67 11.28 -5.57
N THR A 92 18.21 12.11 -6.49
CA THR A 92 17.93 11.74 -7.87
C THR A 92 18.77 12.60 -8.80
N LEU A 93 19.02 12.11 -10.02
CA LEU A 93 19.81 12.86 -11.00
C LEU A 93 19.11 14.16 -11.43
N GLU A 94 17.79 14.11 -11.51
CA GLU A 94 16.94 15.22 -11.91
C GLU A 94 15.84 15.46 -10.86
N THR A 95 15.44 16.72 -10.68
CA THR A 95 14.33 17.09 -9.80
C THR A 95 12.98 17.12 -10.51
N ASN A 96 13.00 17.12 -11.84
CA ASN A 96 11.79 17.05 -12.68
C ASN A 96 11.96 15.95 -13.72
N ILE A 97 10.95 15.11 -13.83
CA ILE A 97 10.90 14.02 -14.79
C ILE A 97 9.93 14.36 -15.92
N ASN A 98 10.46 14.39 -17.16
CA ASN A 98 9.62 14.44 -18.35
C ASN A 98 9.22 13.01 -18.72
N LEU A 99 7.91 12.75 -18.75
CA LEU A 99 7.34 11.46 -19.13
C LEU A 99 6.49 11.62 -20.40
N PRO A 100 7.09 11.45 -21.60
CA PRO A 100 6.37 11.63 -22.86
C PRO A 100 5.24 10.62 -23.04
N ALA A 101 4.31 10.95 -23.94
CA ALA A 101 3.24 10.04 -24.36
C ALA A 101 3.79 8.69 -24.82
N LYS A 102 3.13 7.59 -24.47
CA LYS A 102 3.47 6.21 -24.88
C LYS A 102 4.92 5.82 -24.57
N SER A 103 5.53 6.39 -23.55
CA SER A 103 6.93 6.16 -23.23
C SER A 103 7.16 5.57 -21.84
N THR A 104 8.36 5.08 -21.66
CA THR A 104 8.90 4.62 -20.36
C THR A 104 10.10 5.47 -20.01
N VAL A 105 10.18 5.90 -18.76
CA VAL A 105 11.32 6.61 -18.19
C VAL A 105 11.80 5.86 -16.97
N GLU A 106 13.10 5.68 -16.87
CA GLU A 106 13.78 5.10 -15.70
C GLU A 106 14.39 6.21 -14.86
N VAL A 107 14.07 6.22 -13.58
CA VAL A 107 14.56 7.20 -12.59
C VAL A 107 15.46 6.48 -11.63
N GLN A 108 16.74 6.83 -11.62
CA GLN A 108 17.70 6.33 -10.64
C GLN A 108 17.56 7.10 -9.33
N VAL A 109 17.37 6.34 -8.25
CA VAL A 109 17.30 6.83 -6.87
C VAL A 109 18.57 6.36 -6.15
N ASN A 110 19.35 7.29 -5.67
CA ASN A 110 20.59 7.03 -4.94
C ASN A 110 20.38 7.29 -3.46
N MET A 111 20.91 6.41 -2.63
CA MET A 111 21.00 6.61 -1.18
C MET A 111 22.47 6.69 -0.78
N THR A 112 22.86 7.81 -0.19
CA THR A 112 24.17 7.98 0.45
C THR A 112 24.01 7.71 1.94
N ILE A 113 24.50 6.57 2.39
CA ILE A 113 24.41 6.14 3.78
C ILE A 113 25.44 6.94 4.59
N PRO A 114 25.04 7.73 5.61
CA PRO A 114 26.00 8.48 6.43
C PRO A 114 27.03 7.56 7.11
N GLU A 115 28.23 8.07 7.36
CA GLU A 115 29.28 7.32 8.08
C GLU A 115 28.87 7.00 9.53
N ASP A 116 28.02 7.82 10.13
CA ASP A 116 27.47 7.69 11.47
C ASP A 116 26.09 7.04 11.52
N ALA A 117 25.63 6.45 10.40
CA ALA A 117 24.35 5.73 10.37
C ALA A 117 24.30 4.63 11.44
N SER A 118 23.18 4.56 12.15
CA SER A 118 22.99 3.54 13.18
C SER A 118 23.15 2.13 12.60
N PRO A 119 23.88 1.25 13.28
CA PRO A 119 24.04 -0.14 12.82
C PRO A 119 22.81 -1.01 13.05
N SER A 120 21.79 -0.52 13.75
CA SER A 120 20.59 -1.28 14.13
C SER A 120 19.27 -0.65 13.70
N ASP A 121 19.24 0.67 13.44
CA ASP A 121 17.97 1.36 13.27
C ASP A 121 17.56 1.40 11.81
N LEU A 122 16.36 0.93 11.54
CA LEU A 122 15.73 1.06 10.24
C LEU A 122 15.23 2.50 10.08
N THR A 123 15.54 3.11 8.94
CA THR A 123 15.07 4.46 8.61
C THR A 123 14.19 4.46 7.37
N ASN A 124 13.32 5.47 7.24
CA ASN A 124 12.39 5.56 6.14
C ASN A 124 12.10 6.99 5.71
N SER A 125 11.66 7.11 4.47
CA SER A 125 11.07 8.33 3.90
C SER A 125 10.12 7.97 2.76
N MET A 126 9.58 8.98 2.12
CA MET A 126 8.73 8.81 0.95
C MET A 126 9.11 9.78 -0.15
N LEU A 127 9.31 9.25 -1.34
CA LEU A 127 9.59 10.02 -2.55
C LEU A 127 8.29 10.20 -3.32
N PHE A 128 7.89 11.45 -3.55
CA PHE A 128 6.70 11.79 -4.31
C PHE A 128 7.08 12.26 -5.70
N PHE A 129 6.33 11.75 -6.68
CA PHE A 129 6.31 12.25 -8.05
C PHE A 129 5.00 12.98 -8.25
N THR A 130 5.02 14.32 -8.11
CA THR A 130 3.84 15.17 -8.21
C THR A 130 3.76 15.80 -9.58
N GLN A 131 2.67 15.57 -10.32
CA GLN A 131 2.47 16.15 -11.63
C GLN A 131 2.45 17.67 -11.56
N ILE A 132 3.24 18.31 -12.44
CA ILE A 132 3.18 19.75 -12.65
C ILE A 132 2.07 20.01 -13.68
N GLY A 133 1.03 20.75 -13.28
CA GLY A 133 -0.11 21.06 -14.14
C GLY A 133 0.31 21.90 -15.35
N LYS A 134 -0.10 21.48 -16.55
CA LYS A 134 -0.04 22.32 -17.73
C LYS A 134 -1.24 23.26 -17.72
N GLN A 135 -1.02 24.56 -17.83
CA GLN A 135 -2.08 25.59 -17.92
C GLN A 135 -3.09 25.38 -19.08
N LYS A 136 -2.80 24.46 -20.02
CA LYS A 136 -3.62 24.20 -21.22
C LYS A 136 -4.72 23.16 -21.05
N ASP A 137 -4.78 22.45 -19.93
CA ASP A 137 -5.75 21.37 -19.70
C ASP A 137 -7.06 21.87 -19.03
N ILE A 138 -7.29 23.19 -19.05
CA ILE A 138 -8.61 23.73 -18.67
C ILE A 138 -9.56 23.37 -19.80
N VAL A 139 -10.27 22.27 -19.66
CA VAL A 139 -11.43 21.97 -20.50
C VAL A 139 -12.51 22.95 -20.05
N GLU A 140 -12.66 24.05 -20.78
CA GLU A 140 -13.84 24.90 -20.70
C GLU A 140 -15.06 24.08 -21.16
N ASN A 141 -15.71 23.42 -20.22
CA ASN A 141 -17.05 22.93 -20.46
C ASN A 141 -18.02 24.13 -20.35
N ASP A 142 -19.00 24.19 -21.24
CA ASP A 142 -20.05 25.23 -21.28
C ASP A 142 -20.82 25.42 -19.95
N MET A 143 -20.53 24.69 -18.91
CA MET A 143 -21.09 24.77 -17.57
C MET A 143 -20.15 25.39 -16.50
N GLY A 144 -18.96 25.85 -16.85
CA GLY A 144 -18.14 26.73 -16.00
C GLY A 144 -17.42 26.06 -14.82
N ILE A 145 -17.45 24.74 -14.68
CA ILE A 145 -16.69 24.02 -13.65
C ILE A 145 -15.73 23.04 -14.35
N GLY A 146 -14.43 23.38 -14.41
CA GLY A 146 -13.39 22.49 -14.90
C GLY A 146 -12.75 21.72 -13.72
N ILE A 147 -12.71 20.38 -13.80
CA ILE A 147 -11.94 19.53 -12.88
C ILE A 147 -10.67 19.13 -13.61
N ILE A 148 -9.51 19.48 -13.05
CA ILE A 148 -8.20 19.06 -13.55
C ILE A 148 -7.66 18.01 -12.60
N PRO A 149 -7.59 16.72 -12.99
CA PRO A 149 -6.95 15.71 -12.18
C PRO A 149 -5.43 15.93 -12.18
N ILE A 150 -4.80 15.85 -11.00
CA ILE A 150 -3.36 15.89 -10.81
C ILE A 150 -2.94 14.50 -10.30
N PHE A 151 -1.95 13.88 -10.93
CA PHE A 151 -1.39 12.63 -10.48
C PHE A 151 -0.28 12.90 -9.46
N GLU A 152 -0.32 12.16 -8.36
CA GLU A 152 0.76 12.07 -7.39
C GLU A 152 1.04 10.61 -7.06
N PHE A 153 2.30 10.19 -7.21
CA PHE A 153 2.74 8.83 -6.91
C PHE A 153 3.71 8.89 -5.73
N GLY A 154 3.39 8.15 -4.67
CA GLY A 154 4.24 8.00 -3.51
C GLY A 154 5.03 6.70 -3.57
N LEU A 155 6.34 6.78 -3.42
CA LEU A 155 7.28 5.68 -3.37
C LEU A 155 7.88 5.59 -1.96
N HIS A 156 7.64 4.47 -1.28
CA HIS A 156 8.24 4.23 0.03
C HIS A 156 9.73 3.91 -0.11
N ILE A 157 10.55 4.54 0.69
CA ILE A 157 11.99 4.28 0.79
C ILE A 157 12.30 3.78 2.20
N TYR A 158 13.00 2.65 2.26
CA TYR A 158 13.45 2.05 3.49
C TYR A 158 14.95 1.77 3.40
N TYR A 159 15.67 2.07 4.47
CA TYR A 159 17.02 1.60 4.68
C TYR A 159 17.01 0.61 5.85
N THR A 160 17.58 -0.56 5.61
CA THR A 160 17.76 -1.59 6.64
C THR A 160 19.25 -1.89 6.79
N PRO A 161 19.85 -1.68 7.97
CA PRO A 161 21.23 -2.07 8.22
C PRO A 161 21.48 -3.54 7.89
N PRO A 162 22.65 -3.91 7.35
CA PRO A 162 22.93 -5.30 6.92
C PRO A 162 22.83 -6.35 8.04
N SER A 163 23.02 -5.94 9.30
CA SER A 163 22.90 -6.80 10.48
C SER A 163 21.45 -7.19 10.81
N ASN A 164 20.47 -6.40 10.35
CA ASN A 164 19.05 -6.60 10.66
C ASN A 164 18.47 -7.71 9.79
N ASN A 165 18.22 -8.86 10.37
CA ASN A 165 17.73 -10.04 9.65
C ASN A 165 16.52 -10.73 10.31
N ILE A 166 16.04 -10.21 11.47
CA ILE A 166 14.92 -10.79 12.21
C ILE A 166 13.60 -10.28 11.62
N ILE A 167 12.77 -11.24 11.21
CA ILE A 167 11.39 -11.02 10.77
C ILE A 167 10.51 -11.63 11.86
N SER A 168 9.72 -10.80 12.55
CA SER A 168 8.84 -11.25 13.62
C SER A 168 7.65 -10.31 13.78
N LEU A 169 6.51 -10.87 14.15
CA LEU A 169 5.32 -10.15 14.60
C LEU A 169 4.75 -10.88 15.80
N GLU A 170 4.13 -10.15 16.71
CA GLU A 170 3.42 -10.71 17.87
C GLU A 170 1.97 -10.24 17.91
N ILE A 171 1.06 -11.14 18.29
CA ILE A 171 -0.34 -10.81 18.58
C ILE A 171 -0.39 -10.33 20.04
N MET A 172 -0.66 -9.05 20.23
CA MET A 172 -0.67 -8.44 21.57
C MET A 172 -2.03 -8.52 22.23
N ALA A 173 -3.11 -8.41 21.43
CA ALA A 173 -4.49 -8.50 21.94
C ALA A 173 -5.44 -8.91 20.79
N ILE A 174 -6.52 -9.55 21.20
CA ILE A 174 -7.67 -9.84 20.35
C ILE A 174 -8.90 -9.42 21.14
N ASP A 175 -9.65 -8.43 20.66
CA ASP A 175 -10.79 -7.87 21.35
C ASP A 175 -12.02 -7.79 20.46
N GLU A 176 -13.20 -7.86 21.03
CA GLU A 176 -14.48 -7.60 20.40
C GLU A 176 -14.97 -6.21 20.77
N VAL A 177 -15.52 -5.51 19.80
CA VAL A 177 -16.08 -4.17 20.00
C VAL A 177 -17.36 -4.03 19.18
N VAL A 178 -18.39 -3.45 19.80
CA VAL A 178 -19.58 -3.00 19.07
C VAL A 178 -19.31 -1.60 18.53
N ASN A 179 -19.20 -1.48 17.23
CA ASN A 179 -19.09 -0.17 16.57
C ASN A 179 -20.47 0.53 16.63
N ALA A 180 -20.61 1.49 17.53
CA ALA A 180 -21.86 2.18 17.79
C ALA A 180 -22.36 3.00 16.58
N GLU A 181 -21.47 3.50 15.72
CA GLU A 181 -21.83 4.26 14.52
C GLU A 181 -22.30 3.34 13.39
N ALA A 182 -21.58 2.25 13.14
CA ALA A 182 -21.90 1.27 12.11
C ALA A 182 -22.98 0.27 12.56
N LYS A 183 -23.26 0.16 13.88
CA LYS A 183 -24.10 -0.87 14.49
C LYS A 183 -23.67 -2.28 14.08
N ALA A 184 -22.38 -2.47 13.94
CA ALA A 184 -21.76 -3.71 13.53
C ALA A 184 -20.78 -4.17 14.60
N GLU A 185 -20.66 -5.47 14.75
CA GLU A 185 -19.65 -6.08 15.60
C GLU A 185 -18.33 -6.18 14.86
N GLU A 186 -17.25 -5.92 15.57
CA GLU A 186 -15.91 -5.90 15.02
C GLU A 186 -14.97 -6.66 15.95
N VAL A 187 -14.00 -7.37 15.35
CA VAL A 187 -12.88 -7.97 16.09
C VAL A 187 -11.64 -7.15 15.81
N LEU A 188 -11.01 -6.65 16.86
CA LEU A 188 -9.79 -5.88 16.85
C LEU A 188 -8.62 -6.78 17.19
N ILE A 189 -7.63 -6.84 16.31
CA ILE A 189 -6.40 -7.61 16.49
C ILE A 189 -5.25 -6.61 16.55
N ARG A 190 -4.65 -6.48 17.73
CA ARG A 190 -3.49 -5.61 17.94
C ARG A 190 -2.22 -6.40 17.74
N VAL A 191 -1.40 -5.98 16.79
CA VAL A 191 -0.15 -6.62 16.39
C VAL A 191 1.01 -5.69 16.68
N TYR A 192 2.16 -6.25 17.08
CA TYR A 192 3.42 -5.56 17.30
C TYR A 192 4.50 -6.17 16.41
N ASN A 193 5.31 -5.33 15.76
CA ASN A 193 6.49 -5.78 15.03
C ASN A 193 7.71 -5.71 15.96
N ASP A 194 8.06 -6.85 16.54
CA ASP A 194 9.22 -7.07 17.39
C ASP A 194 10.49 -7.47 16.62
N GLY A 195 10.37 -7.50 15.29
CA GLY A 195 11.50 -7.74 14.37
C GLY A 195 12.31 -6.48 14.07
N TYR A 196 13.32 -6.63 13.20
CA TYR A 196 14.25 -5.54 12.82
C TYR A 196 14.09 -5.12 11.35
N LYS A 197 13.05 -5.60 10.68
CA LYS A 197 12.73 -5.28 9.28
C LYS A 197 11.29 -4.81 9.12
N VAL A 198 11.02 -4.11 8.02
CA VAL A 198 9.65 -3.96 7.57
C VAL A 198 9.07 -5.35 7.34
N ASN A 199 7.94 -5.62 7.93
CA ASN A 199 7.28 -6.91 7.85
C ASN A 199 5.94 -6.78 7.13
N ASP A 200 5.83 -7.41 5.96
CA ASP A 200 4.56 -7.59 5.27
C ASP A 200 3.92 -8.88 5.77
N ALA A 201 2.64 -8.84 6.08
CA ALA A 201 1.92 -10.00 6.55
C ALA A 201 0.45 -9.99 6.11
N SER A 202 -0.16 -11.17 6.15
CA SER A 202 -1.60 -11.39 6.01
C SER A 202 -2.17 -11.80 7.34
N VAL A 203 -3.17 -11.09 7.82
CA VAL A 203 -3.91 -11.38 9.07
C VAL A 203 -5.25 -11.99 8.69
N GLU A 204 -5.45 -13.24 9.10
CA GLU A 204 -6.67 -14.00 8.88
C GLU A 204 -7.42 -14.17 10.20
N LEU A 205 -8.74 -14.13 10.14
CA LEU A 205 -9.63 -14.46 11.26
C LEU A 205 -10.64 -15.52 10.80
N GLU A 206 -10.63 -16.65 11.48
CA GLU A 206 -11.61 -17.73 11.30
C GLU A 206 -12.43 -17.85 12.58
N LEU A 207 -13.75 -17.89 12.45
CA LEU A 207 -14.67 -18.06 13.57
C LEU A 207 -15.40 -19.39 13.40
N THR A 208 -15.51 -20.19 14.47
CA THR A 208 -16.28 -21.44 14.49
C THR A 208 -17.31 -21.36 15.60
N ASN A 209 -18.60 -21.47 15.25
CA ASN A 209 -19.66 -21.52 16.24
C ASN A 209 -19.52 -22.76 17.12
N VAL A 210 -19.44 -22.56 18.44
CA VAL A 210 -19.14 -23.62 19.41
C VAL A 210 -20.26 -24.68 19.47
N LEU A 211 -21.50 -24.27 19.23
CA LEU A 211 -22.67 -25.19 19.30
C LEU A 211 -22.93 -25.91 17.99
N THR A 212 -22.84 -25.22 16.84
CA THR A 212 -23.22 -25.75 15.54
C THR A 212 -22.06 -26.28 14.72
N GLY A 213 -20.84 -25.84 15.01
CA GLY A 213 -19.65 -26.10 14.21
C GLY A 213 -19.62 -25.34 12.88
N GLU A 214 -20.51 -24.36 12.69
CA GLU A 214 -20.52 -23.51 11.50
C GLU A 214 -19.27 -22.63 11.47
N GLU A 215 -18.57 -22.61 10.33
CA GLU A 215 -17.38 -21.81 10.12
C GLU A 215 -17.69 -20.51 9.36
N VAL A 216 -17.19 -19.39 9.87
CA VAL A 216 -17.21 -18.07 9.21
C VAL A 216 -15.76 -17.67 8.92
N LYS A 217 -15.40 -17.61 7.62
CA LYS A 217 -14.09 -17.18 7.17
C LYS A 217 -14.16 -15.77 6.61
N LEU A 218 -13.39 -14.87 7.20
CA LEU A 218 -13.30 -13.48 6.77
C LEU A 218 -12.16 -13.31 5.76
N SER A 219 -12.28 -12.29 4.91
CA SER A 219 -11.21 -11.96 3.96
C SER A 219 -9.95 -11.55 4.70
N PRO A 220 -8.76 -12.07 4.32
CA PRO A 220 -7.50 -11.68 4.91
C PRO A 220 -7.24 -10.18 4.75
N ILE A 221 -6.63 -9.57 5.77
CA ILE A 221 -6.18 -8.18 5.73
C ILE A 221 -4.66 -8.16 5.63
N ASN A 222 -4.15 -7.51 4.58
CA ASN A 222 -2.72 -7.36 4.38
C ASN A 222 -2.21 -6.13 5.11
N ILE A 223 -1.12 -6.30 5.85
CA ILE A 223 -0.46 -5.25 6.62
C ILE A 223 1.01 -5.12 6.20
N SER A 224 1.59 -3.96 6.47
CA SER A 224 3.03 -3.71 6.31
C SER A 224 3.47 -2.84 7.49
N MET A 225 4.29 -3.40 8.37
CA MET A 225 4.64 -2.79 9.63
C MET A 225 6.14 -2.48 9.71
N MET A 226 6.47 -1.28 10.18
CA MET A 226 7.82 -0.90 10.56
C MET A 226 8.22 -1.63 11.86
N PRO A 227 9.51 -1.85 12.10
CA PRO A 227 9.98 -2.30 13.41
C PRO A 227 9.51 -1.40 14.55
N ASP A 228 9.33 -1.99 15.71
CA ASP A 228 8.96 -1.30 16.95
C ASP A 228 7.65 -0.49 16.85
N THR A 229 6.70 -0.97 16.03
CA THR A 229 5.39 -0.34 15.87
C THR A 229 4.25 -1.28 16.19
N TYR A 230 3.13 -0.69 16.61
CA TYR A 230 1.85 -1.38 16.77
C TYR A 230 0.93 -1.07 15.59
N GLN A 231 0.08 -2.03 15.25
CA GLN A 231 -1.05 -1.81 14.35
C GLN A 231 -2.27 -2.59 14.84
N THR A 232 -3.42 -1.92 14.83
CA THR A 232 -4.72 -2.53 15.11
C THR A 232 -5.42 -2.84 13.81
N ILE A 233 -5.73 -4.11 13.61
CA ILE A 233 -6.44 -4.64 12.45
C ILE A 233 -7.90 -4.86 12.85
N ILE A 234 -8.83 -4.35 12.04
CA ILE A 234 -10.27 -4.41 12.31
C ILE A 234 -10.93 -5.35 11.30
N HIS A 235 -11.43 -6.48 11.79
CA HIS A 235 -12.29 -7.36 11.02
C HIS A 235 -13.76 -7.05 11.34
N LYS A 236 -14.51 -6.59 10.34
CA LYS A 236 -15.97 -6.43 10.44
C LYS A 236 -16.63 -7.79 10.32
N LEU A 237 -17.52 -8.09 11.25
CA LEU A 237 -18.26 -9.33 11.25
C LEU A 237 -19.49 -9.25 10.34
N PRO A 238 -20.02 -10.39 9.87
CA PRO A 238 -21.29 -10.43 9.15
C PRO A 238 -22.45 -9.93 10.02
N ASP A 239 -23.43 -9.31 9.37
CA ASP A 239 -24.67 -8.93 10.04
C ASP A 239 -25.36 -10.17 10.64
N ASN A 240 -25.92 -10.01 11.82
CA ASN A 240 -26.67 -11.07 12.55
C ASN A 240 -25.81 -12.29 12.96
N ILE A 241 -24.52 -12.09 13.25
CA ILE A 241 -23.75 -13.11 13.97
C ILE A 241 -24.26 -13.15 15.42
N GLU A 242 -24.59 -14.33 15.92
CA GLU A 242 -25.15 -14.52 17.27
C GLU A 242 -24.63 -15.83 17.88
N GLY A 243 -24.33 -15.80 19.19
CA GLY A 243 -23.92 -16.95 19.99
C GLY A 243 -22.40 -17.01 20.22
N GLU A 244 -21.97 -18.16 20.75
CA GLU A 244 -20.59 -18.37 21.15
C GLU A 244 -19.72 -18.88 19.98
N TYR A 245 -18.60 -18.21 19.71
CA TYR A 245 -17.65 -18.53 18.65
C TYR A 245 -16.24 -18.69 19.19
N MET A 246 -15.55 -19.73 18.76
CA MET A 246 -14.10 -19.83 18.87
C MET A 246 -13.48 -19.09 17.69
N GLY A 247 -12.75 -18.02 17.96
CA GLY A 247 -11.98 -17.27 16.96
C GLY A 247 -10.52 -17.67 16.96
N VAL A 248 -9.99 -17.91 15.74
CA VAL A 248 -8.57 -18.19 15.50
C VAL A 248 -8.00 -17.12 14.59
N VAL A 249 -7.03 -16.37 15.12
CA VAL A 249 -6.25 -15.39 14.36
C VAL A 249 -4.98 -16.07 13.85
N ILE A 250 -4.69 -15.94 12.55
CA ILE A 250 -3.50 -16.47 11.93
C ILE A 250 -2.77 -15.34 11.21
N ILE A 251 -1.51 -15.05 11.62
CA ILE A 251 -0.65 -14.11 10.93
C ILE A 251 0.39 -14.89 10.11
N LYS A 252 0.39 -14.66 8.79
CA LYS A 252 1.34 -15.22 7.83
C LYS A 252 2.30 -14.11 7.41
N MET A 253 3.55 -14.20 7.86
CA MET A 253 4.59 -13.21 7.58
C MET A 253 5.28 -13.51 6.25
N ALA A 254 5.51 -12.48 5.43
CA ALA A 254 6.28 -12.62 4.20
C ALA A 254 7.77 -12.89 4.51
N GLY A 255 8.40 -13.75 3.70
CA GLY A 255 9.83 -14.07 3.84
C GLY A 255 10.18 -15.11 4.90
N THR A 256 9.18 -15.68 5.58
CA THR A 256 9.33 -16.81 6.51
C THR A 256 8.15 -17.77 6.38
N ASN A 257 8.32 -19.00 6.87
CA ASN A 257 7.22 -19.97 7.01
C ASN A 257 6.60 -19.95 8.41
N ASP A 258 7.08 -19.09 9.29
CA ASP A 258 6.57 -18.99 10.65
C ASP A 258 5.18 -18.36 10.65
N LEU A 259 4.34 -18.88 11.53
CA LEU A 259 3.00 -18.37 11.78
C LEU A 259 2.91 -17.83 13.20
N ARG A 260 2.06 -16.82 13.40
CA ARG A 260 1.58 -16.45 14.72
C ARG A 260 0.11 -16.80 14.80
N ILE A 261 -0.27 -17.50 15.87
CA ILE A 261 -1.64 -17.96 16.09
C ILE A 261 -2.09 -17.46 17.45
N GLY A 262 -3.26 -16.86 17.48
CA GLY A 262 -3.96 -16.47 18.70
C GLY A 262 -5.39 -16.98 18.67
N GLU A 263 -5.91 -17.35 19.82
CA GLU A 263 -7.27 -17.88 19.97
C GLU A 263 -8.03 -17.08 21.02
N LYS A 264 -9.31 -16.85 20.77
CA LYS A 264 -10.23 -16.23 21.73
C LYS A 264 -11.65 -16.71 21.49
N THR A 265 -12.37 -16.93 22.60
CA THR A 265 -13.83 -17.17 22.54
C THR A 265 -14.54 -15.83 22.60
N PHE A 266 -15.56 -15.67 21.76
CA PHE A 266 -16.41 -14.49 21.65
C PHE A 266 -17.86 -14.87 21.94
N GLU A 267 -18.63 -13.92 22.46
CA GLU A 267 -20.09 -14.03 22.65
C GLU A 267 -20.74 -12.86 21.90
N PHE A 268 -21.34 -13.15 20.74
CA PHE A 268 -21.98 -12.16 19.88
C PHE A 268 -23.49 -12.15 20.03
#